data_3bbfac332919ed864298a23a66c421f8
#
_entry.id   3bbfac332919ed864298a23a66c421f8
#
_cell.length_a   1.000
_cell.length_b   1.000
_cell.length_c   1.000
_cell.angle_alpha   90.00
_cell.angle_beta   90.00
_cell.angle_gamma   90.00
#
_symmetry.space_group_name_H-M   'P 1'
#
loop_
_entity.id
_entity.type
_entity.pdbx_description
1 polymer ?
#
loop_
_entity_poly.entity_id
_entity_poly.type
_entity_poly.pdbx_seq_one_letter_code
_entity_poly.pdbx_strand_id
1 'polypeptide(L)'
;MIEIYTDGACKGNPGVGGWGAILRFGGKEKELFGGEVNTTNNRMEMTAVIEALKTLSRSCDAVVFTDSSYVQKGISEWIHGWKRNGWKTADKKPVKNADLWQTLDTLAAGHKIEWRWIRGHAGHPENERADALANRGVDLVLATSSKAAT
;
A
#
# COMPACT_ATOMS: atom_id res chain seq x y z
N MET A 1 10.28 -0.75 -17.70
CA MET A 1 9.70 -0.13 -16.49
C MET A 1 8.65 -1.07 -15.89
N ILE A 2 8.68 -1.24 -14.60
CA ILE A 2 7.71 -2.08 -13.90
C ILE A 2 6.48 -1.27 -13.58
N GLU A 3 5.30 -1.82 -13.90
CA GLU A 3 4.03 -1.20 -13.52
C GLU A 3 3.52 -1.88 -12.26
N ILE A 4 3.15 -1.08 -11.25
CA ILE A 4 2.66 -1.58 -9.97
C ILE A 4 1.29 -0.97 -9.69
N TYR A 5 0.30 -1.82 -9.47
CA TYR A 5 -1.07 -1.41 -9.16
C TYR A 5 -1.40 -1.90 -7.76
N THR A 6 -1.90 -1.00 -6.91
CA THR A 6 -2.12 -1.32 -5.49
C THR A 6 -3.50 -0.88 -5.03
N ASP A 7 -4.03 -1.59 -4.03
CA ASP A 7 -5.26 -1.18 -3.37
C ASP A 7 -5.31 -1.74 -1.95
N GLY A 8 -6.15 -1.12 -1.13
CA GLY A 8 -6.39 -1.56 0.24
C GLY A 8 -7.88 -1.53 0.56
N ALA A 9 -8.30 -2.40 1.45
CA ALA A 9 -9.68 -2.49 1.90
C ALA A 9 -9.72 -2.73 3.41
N CYS A 10 -10.77 -2.25 4.07
CA CYS A 10 -10.92 -2.44 5.52
C CYS A 10 -12.39 -2.55 5.87
N LYS A 11 -12.73 -3.57 6.65
CA LYS A 11 -14.09 -3.78 7.16
C LYS A 11 -14.19 -3.08 8.52
N GLY A 12 -14.77 -1.87 8.52
CA GLY A 12 -14.66 -0.98 9.66
C GLY A 12 -13.31 -0.26 9.66
N ASN A 13 -13.18 0.80 10.41
CA ASN A 13 -11.97 1.61 10.39
C ASN A 13 -11.70 2.16 11.79
N PRO A 14 -11.02 1.41 12.69
CA PRO A 14 -10.24 0.20 12.42
C PRO A 14 -11.07 -1.08 12.33
N GLY A 15 -10.46 -2.12 11.77
CA GLY A 15 -11.09 -3.43 11.63
C GLY A 15 -10.22 -4.37 10.82
N VAL A 16 -10.82 -5.47 10.36
CA VAL A 16 -10.13 -6.43 9.51
C VAL A 16 -9.88 -5.78 8.16
N GLY A 17 -8.65 -5.84 7.68
CA GLY A 17 -8.28 -5.24 6.40
C GLY A 17 -7.52 -6.19 5.51
N GLY A 18 -7.43 -5.82 4.24
CA GLY A 18 -6.65 -6.54 3.24
C GLY A 18 -6.00 -5.59 2.27
N TRP A 19 -4.96 -6.07 1.60
CA TRP A 19 -4.24 -5.31 0.59
C TRP A 19 -3.99 -6.19 -0.64
N GLY A 20 -3.85 -5.55 -1.78
CA GLY A 20 -3.57 -6.24 -3.03
C GLY A 20 -2.62 -5.45 -3.89
N ALA A 21 -1.78 -6.15 -4.65
CA ALA A 21 -0.84 -5.52 -5.55
C ALA A 21 -0.64 -6.40 -6.79
N ILE A 22 -0.47 -5.75 -7.94
CA ILE A 22 -0.13 -6.41 -9.20
C ILE A 22 1.14 -5.75 -9.71
N LEU A 23 2.15 -6.58 -10.00
CA LEU A 23 3.38 -6.10 -10.63
C LEU A 23 3.42 -6.66 -12.05
N ARG A 24 3.64 -5.79 -13.02
CA ARG A 24 3.68 -6.15 -14.43
C ARG A 24 5.00 -5.72 -15.06
N PHE A 25 5.68 -6.65 -15.72
CA PHE A 25 6.92 -6.37 -16.42
C PHE A 25 7.03 -7.28 -17.64
N GLY A 26 7.13 -6.68 -18.83
CA GLY A 26 7.39 -7.40 -20.06
C GLY A 26 6.42 -8.54 -20.35
N GLY A 27 5.14 -8.35 -20.12
CA GLY A 27 4.13 -9.37 -20.37
C GLY A 27 3.96 -10.39 -19.23
N LYS A 28 4.79 -10.30 -18.20
CA LYS A 28 4.67 -11.15 -17.00
C LYS A 28 4.00 -10.36 -15.90
N GLU A 29 3.17 -11.03 -15.10
CA GLU A 29 2.49 -10.43 -13.98
C GLU A 29 2.68 -11.24 -12.71
N LYS A 30 2.75 -10.55 -11.59
CA LYS A 30 2.77 -11.16 -10.28
C LYS A 30 1.69 -10.52 -9.43
N GLU A 31 0.87 -11.35 -8.80
CA GLU A 31 -0.19 -10.89 -7.91
C GLU A 31 0.20 -11.18 -6.46
N LEU A 32 -0.02 -10.19 -5.60
CA LEU A 32 0.23 -10.30 -4.17
C LEU A 32 -1.03 -9.88 -3.43
N PHE A 33 -1.29 -10.52 -2.30
CA PHE A 33 -2.36 -10.09 -1.41
C PHE A 33 -2.11 -10.57 0.00
N GLY A 34 -2.74 -9.91 0.95
CA GLY A 34 -2.66 -10.30 2.35
C GLY A 34 -3.64 -9.48 3.16
N GLY A 35 -3.63 -9.66 4.48
CA GLY A 35 -4.52 -8.93 5.35
C GLY A 35 -4.05 -8.91 6.78
N GLU A 36 -4.74 -8.11 7.61
CA GLU A 36 -4.45 -7.94 9.01
C GLU A 36 -5.74 -7.91 9.81
N VAL A 37 -5.69 -8.40 11.03
CA VAL A 37 -6.87 -8.53 11.91
C VAL A 37 -7.38 -7.17 12.37
N ASN A 38 -6.47 -6.25 12.67
CA ASN A 38 -6.84 -4.93 13.21
C ASN A 38 -5.99 -3.86 12.55
N THR A 39 -6.58 -3.16 11.59
CA THR A 39 -5.86 -2.18 10.78
C THR A 39 -6.81 -1.09 10.30
N THR A 40 -6.34 -0.23 9.43
CA THR A 40 -7.13 0.84 8.82
C THR A 40 -6.99 0.79 7.32
N ASN A 41 -7.89 1.47 6.61
CA ASN A 41 -7.82 1.55 5.15
C ASN A 41 -6.49 2.17 4.69
N ASN A 42 -6.07 3.26 5.34
CA ASN A 42 -4.81 3.92 4.98
C ASN A 42 -3.60 3.00 5.17
N ARG A 43 -3.57 2.23 6.26
CA ARG A 43 -2.47 1.29 6.49
C ARG A 43 -2.44 0.20 5.41
N MET A 44 -3.61 -0.27 4.99
CA MET A 44 -3.68 -1.30 3.93
C MET A 44 -3.24 -0.75 2.58
N GLU A 45 -3.61 0.49 2.25
CA GLU A 45 -3.13 1.15 1.05
C GLU A 45 -1.61 1.24 1.02
N MET A 46 -1.02 1.64 2.14
CA MET A 46 0.44 1.74 2.27
C MET A 46 1.11 0.38 2.23
N THR A 47 0.53 -0.62 2.90
CA THR A 47 1.08 -1.97 2.96
C THR A 47 1.14 -2.60 1.56
N ALA A 48 0.14 -2.36 0.72
CA ALA A 48 0.14 -2.85 -0.65
C ALA A 48 1.38 -2.35 -1.41
N VAL A 49 1.69 -1.07 -1.30
CA VAL A 49 2.86 -0.48 -1.95
C VAL A 49 4.14 -1.07 -1.37
N ILE A 50 4.23 -1.13 -0.04
CA ILE A 50 5.40 -1.66 0.66
C ILE A 50 5.70 -3.10 0.23
N GLU A 51 4.69 -3.96 0.26
CA GLU A 51 4.87 -5.36 -0.10
C GLU A 51 5.25 -5.53 -1.56
N ALA A 52 4.69 -4.71 -2.45
CA ALA A 52 5.08 -4.72 -3.85
C ALA A 52 6.56 -4.34 -4.01
N LEU A 53 7.01 -3.28 -3.36
CA LEU A 53 8.41 -2.85 -3.45
C LEU A 53 9.37 -3.85 -2.85
N LYS A 54 8.97 -4.58 -1.81
CA LYS A 54 9.79 -5.62 -1.19
C LYS A 54 10.11 -6.77 -2.14
N THR A 55 9.28 -7.01 -3.15
CA THR A 55 9.53 -8.10 -4.10
C THR A 55 10.61 -7.77 -5.13
N LEU A 56 11.00 -6.50 -5.23
CA LEU A 56 12.02 -6.06 -6.18
C LEU A 56 13.40 -6.38 -5.62
N SER A 57 14.12 -7.28 -6.29
CA SER A 57 15.41 -7.78 -5.80
C SER A 57 16.59 -6.86 -6.10
N ARG A 58 16.37 -5.84 -6.94
CA ARG A 58 17.40 -4.89 -7.32
C ARG A 58 16.76 -3.54 -7.60
N SER A 59 17.59 -2.49 -7.72
CA SER A 59 17.12 -1.17 -8.07
C SER A 59 16.38 -1.18 -9.41
N CYS A 60 15.17 -0.64 -9.44
CA CYS A 60 14.30 -0.69 -10.63
C CYS A 60 13.70 0.67 -10.92
N ASP A 61 13.35 0.87 -12.20
CA ASP A 61 12.48 1.95 -12.61
C ASP A 61 11.04 1.40 -12.55
N ALA A 62 10.18 2.06 -11.81
CA ALA A 62 8.80 1.60 -11.63
C ALA A 62 7.83 2.76 -11.66
N VAL A 63 6.60 2.47 -12.06
CA VAL A 63 5.48 3.40 -11.91
C VAL A 63 4.47 2.75 -10.98
N VAL A 64 4.06 3.48 -9.93
CA VAL A 64 3.08 3.00 -8.96
C VAL A 64 1.77 3.74 -9.19
N PHE A 65 0.71 2.97 -9.45
CA PHE A 65 -0.64 3.50 -9.60
C PHE A 65 -1.42 3.23 -8.31
N THR A 66 -1.95 4.29 -7.72
CA THR A 66 -2.76 4.19 -6.51
C THR A 66 -3.95 5.13 -6.61
N ASP A 67 -5.08 4.74 -6.02
CA ASP A 67 -6.23 5.63 -5.90
C ASP A 67 -6.28 6.31 -4.52
N SER A 68 -5.30 6.01 -3.65
CA SER A 68 -5.24 6.58 -2.32
C SER A 68 -4.67 8.00 -2.35
N SER A 69 -5.51 8.98 -2.07
CA SER A 69 -5.05 10.36 -1.93
C SER A 69 -4.13 10.52 -0.72
N TYR A 70 -4.32 9.70 0.32
CA TYR A 70 -3.47 9.70 1.50
C TYR A 70 -2.03 9.30 1.15
N VAL A 71 -1.85 8.23 0.39
CA VAL A 71 -0.51 7.80 -0.05
C VAL A 71 0.11 8.83 -0.96
N GLN A 72 -0.66 9.34 -1.91
CA GLN A 72 -0.16 10.33 -2.87
C GLN A 72 0.32 11.61 -2.19
N LYS A 73 -0.50 12.16 -1.29
CA LYS A 73 -0.14 13.40 -0.57
C LYS A 73 1.01 13.17 0.39
N GLY A 74 1.04 12.03 1.07
CA GLY A 74 2.12 11.72 1.99
C GLY A 74 3.46 11.67 1.29
N ILE A 75 3.53 10.99 0.16
CA ILE A 75 4.77 10.84 -0.60
C ILE A 75 5.21 12.17 -1.24
N SER A 76 4.28 12.93 -1.79
CA SER A 76 4.62 14.14 -2.54
C SER A 76 4.78 15.39 -1.67
N GLU A 77 4.11 15.44 -0.53
CA GLU A 77 4.08 16.67 0.28
C GLU A 77 4.55 16.46 1.72
N TRP A 78 3.89 15.57 2.47
CA TRP A 78 4.06 15.50 3.93
C TRP A 78 5.39 14.90 4.36
N ILE A 79 5.88 13.93 3.64
CA ILE A 79 7.05 13.13 4.05
C ILE A 79 8.31 13.99 4.22
N HIS A 80 8.45 15.02 3.40
CA HIS A 80 9.63 15.89 3.44
C HIS A 80 9.70 16.67 4.77
N GLY A 81 8.57 17.18 5.23
CA GLY A 81 8.50 17.86 6.53
C GLY A 81 8.70 16.89 7.69
N TRP A 82 8.12 15.72 7.61
CA TRP A 82 8.27 14.72 8.68
C TRP A 82 9.73 14.29 8.83
N LYS A 83 10.43 14.08 7.73
CA LYS A 83 11.85 13.70 7.76
C LYS A 83 12.68 14.78 8.42
N ARG A 84 12.41 16.05 8.13
CA ARG A 84 13.12 17.16 8.75
C ARG A 84 12.82 17.30 10.23
N ASN A 85 11.63 16.91 10.65
CA ASN A 85 11.18 17.06 12.03
C ASN A 85 11.30 15.77 12.86
N GLY A 86 12.10 14.80 12.39
CA GLY A 86 12.33 13.56 13.13
C GLY A 86 11.09 12.69 13.27
N TRP A 87 10.20 12.73 12.27
CA TRP A 87 8.96 11.95 12.23
C TRP A 87 7.98 12.33 13.34
N LYS A 88 7.98 13.60 13.69
CA LYS A 88 7.06 14.16 14.67
C LYS A 88 6.26 15.30 14.06
N THR A 89 5.03 15.47 14.54
CA THR A 89 4.17 16.59 14.15
C THR A 89 4.66 17.88 14.79
N ALA A 90 4.04 19.01 14.44
CA ALA A 90 4.33 20.30 15.04
C ALA A 90 4.16 20.26 16.55
N ASP A 91 3.23 19.46 17.07
CA ASP A 91 2.98 19.28 18.50
C ASP A 91 3.94 18.30 19.16
N LYS A 92 4.99 17.88 18.47
CA LYS A 92 5.99 16.92 18.93
C LYS A 92 5.44 15.53 19.22
N LYS A 93 4.28 15.20 18.63
CA LYS A 93 3.68 13.86 18.70
C LYS A 93 4.16 13.02 17.52
N PRO A 94 4.25 11.67 17.67
CA PRO A 94 4.63 10.83 16.53
C PRO A 94 3.67 11.02 15.35
N VAL A 95 4.22 11.00 14.15
CA VAL A 95 3.43 11.04 12.93
C VAL A 95 2.58 9.77 12.86
N LYS A 96 1.30 9.91 12.51
CA LYS A 96 0.41 8.77 12.35
C LYS A 96 0.95 7.84 11.26
N ASN A 97 0.99 6.53 11.54
CA ASN A 97 1.53 5.52 10.62
C ASN A 97 3.02 5.73 10.31
N ALA A 98 3.76 6.35 11.22
CA ALA A 98 5.18 6.63 11.01
C ALA A 98 5.98 5.36 10.69
N ASP A 99 5.64 4.23 11.29
CA ASP A 99 6.27 2.94 11.01
C ASP A 99 6.20 2.60 9.52
N LEU A 100 5.03 2.72 8.92
CA LEU A 100 4.83 2.42 7.50
C LEU A 100 5.45 3.48 6.60
N TRP A 101 5.34 4.77 6.98
CA TRP A 101 5.94 5.85 6.20
C TRP A 101 7.45 5.72 6.14
N GLN A 102 8.09 5.37 7.25
CA GLN A 102 9.54 5.19 7.28
C GLN A 102 9.97 3.99 6.44
N THR A 103 9.24 2.89 6.52
CA THR A 103 9.50 1.71 5.70
C THR A 103 9.35 2.03 4.22
N LEU A 104 8.26 2.71 3.86
CA LEU A 104 7.99 3.09 2.47
C LEU A 104 9.07 4.03 1.93
N ASP A 105 9.49 5.01 2.73
CA ASP A 105 10.53 5.95 2.34
C ASP A 105 11.85 5.22 2.06
N THR A 106 12.24 4.30 2.93
CA THR A 106 13.46 3.51 2.77
C THR A 106 13.41 2.65 1.51
N LEU A 107 12.29 1.97 1.28
CA LEU A 107 12.14 1.13 0.08
C LEU A 107 12.13 1.96 -1.19
N ALA A 108 11.41 3.08 -1.19
CA ALA A 108 11.30 3.94 -2.36
C ALA A 108 12.65 4.55 -2.75
N ALA A 109 13.50 4.86 -1.75
CA ALA A 109 14.82 5.44 -2.00
C ALA A 109 15.73 4.50 -2.79
N GLY A 110 15.48 3.19 -2.73
CA GLY A 110 16.25 2.19 -3.47
C GLY A 110 15.86 2.04 -4.93
N HIS A 111 14.83 2.74 -5.38
CA HIS A 111 14.29 2.62 -6.73
C HIS A 111 13.99 3.98 -7.32
N LYS A 112 13.79 4.00 -8.64
CA LYS A 112 13.35 5.20 -9.34
C LYS A 112 11.85 5.03 -9.59
N ILE A 113 11.02 5.73 -8.80
CA ILE A 113 9.58 5.52 -8.80
C ILE A 113 8.86 6.76 -9.30
N GLU A 114 7.98 6.57 -10.28
CA GLU A 114 7.01 7.56 -10.70
C GLU A 114 5.70 7.23 -9.99
N TRP A 115 5.13 8.20 -9.28
CA TRP A 115 3.87 8.02 -8.56
C TRP A 115 2.74 8.58 -9.40
N ARG A 116 1.73 7.76 -9.69
CA ARG A 116 0.55 8.18 -10.45
C ARG A 116 -0.70 7.93 -9.62
N TRP A 117 -1.47 8.98 -9.43
CA TRP A 117 -2.73 8.89 -8.72
C TRP A 117 -3.85 8.67 -9.72
N ILE A 118 -4.68 7.66 -9.46
CA ILE A 118 -5.83 7.30 -10.28
C ILE A 118 -7.09 7.68 -9.52
N ARG A 119 -7.99 8.39 -10.18
CA ARG A 119 -9.27 8.76 -9.60
C ARG A 119 -10.25 7.61 -9.70
N GLY A 120 -10.59 7.01 -8.56
CA GLY A 120 -11.59 5.95 -8.50
C GLY A 120 -11.18 4.71 -9.26
N HIS A 121 -12.07 3.73 -9.29
CA HIS A 121 -11.80 2.44 -9.92
C HIS A 121 -12.34 2.33 -11.36
N ALA A 122 -13.23 3.22 -11.76
CA ALA A 122 -13.91 3.15 -13.04
C ALA A 122 -12.93 3.27 -14.20
N GLY A 123 -12.97 2.31 -15.12
CA GLY A 123 -12.14 2.34 -16.31
C GLY A 123 -10.70 1.87 -16.13
N HIS A 124 -10.36 1.32 -14.96
CA HIS A 124 -9.00 0.83 -14.68
C HIS A 124 -9.06 -0.65 -14.27
N PRO A 125 -9.00 -1.59 -15.25
CA PRO A 125 -9.11 -3.01 -14.95
C PRO A 125 -8.08 -3.52 -13.93
N GLU A 126 -6.86 -3.02 -13.99
CA GLU A 126 -5.80 -3.42 -13.07
C GLU A 126 -6.10 -2.98 -11.65
N ASN A 127 -6.70 -1.81 -11.48
CA ASN A 127 -7.10 -1.34 -10.16
C ASN A 127 -8.28 -2.12 -9.61
N GLU A 128 -9.20 -2.54 -10.46
CA GLU A 128 -10.29 -3.43 -10.06
C GLU A 128 -9.75 -4.78 -9.62
N ARG A 129 -8.74 -5.30 -10.31
CA ARG A 129 -8.07 -6.53 -9.91
C ARG A 129 -7.34 -6.38 -8.57
N ALA A 130 -6.67 -5.26 -8.35
CA ALA A 130 -6.02 -4.99 -7.07
C ALA A 130 -7.04 -4.90 -5.94
N ASP A 131 -8.20 -4.29 -6.19
CA ASP A 131 -9.31 -4.25 -5.23
C ASP A 131 -9.80 -5.66 -4.90
N ALA A 132 -9.96 -6.51 -5.90
CA ALA A 132 -10.37 -7.88 -5.68
C ALA A 132 -9.35 -8.64 -4.84
N LEU A 133 -8.06 -8.42 -5.07
CA LEU A 133 -6.99 -9.02 -4.27
C LEU A 133 -7.04 -8.53 -2.83
N ALA A 134 -7.29 -7.24 -2.61
CA ALA A 134 -7.42 -6.68 -1.28
C ALA A 134 -8.59 -7.34 -0.53
N ASN A 135 -9.71 -7.57 -1.20
CA ASN A 135 -10.85 -8.25 -0.60
C ASN A 135 -10.56 -9.72 -0.32
N ARG A 136 -9.76 -10.38 -1.16
CA ARG A 136 -9.29 -11.74 -0.87
C ARG A 136 -8.44 -11.76 0.40
N GLY A 137 -7.64 -10.73 0.62
CA GLY A 137 -6.87 -10.57 1.85
C GLY A 137 -7.77 -10.49 3.09
N VAL A 138 -8.84 -9.71 3.00
CA VAL A 138 -9.84 -9.63 4.06
C VAL A 138 -10.45 -11.01 4.32
N ASP A 139 -10.86 -11.69 3.26
CA ASP A 139 -11.48 -13.01 3.38
C ASP A 139 -10.55 -14.03 4.01
N LEU A 140 -9.26 -13.98 3.65
CA LEU A 140 -8.24 -14.85 4.22
C LEU A 140 -8.12 -14.65 5.73
N VAL A 141 -8.11 -13.42 6.20
CA VAL A 141 -8.04 -13.10 7.64
C VAL A 141 -9.29 -13.59 8.35
N LEU A 142 -10.47 -13.35 7.77
CA LEU A 142 -11.73 -13.79 8.36
C LEU A 142 -11.80 -15.30 8.48
N ALA A 143 -11.37 -16.02 7.45
CA ALA A 143 -11.35 -17.49 7.47
C ALA A 143 -10.39 -18.01 8.53
N THR A 144 -9.22 -17.43 8.65
CA THR A 144 -8.20 -17.81 9.64
C THR A 144 -8.70 -17.53 11.06
N SER A 145 -9.28 -16.34 11.28
CA SER A 145 -9.83 -15.97 12.59
C SER A 145 -10.98 -16.89 13.00
N SER A 146 -11.84 -17.24 12.05
CA SER A 146 -12.95 -18.16 12.29
C SER A 146 -12.44 -19.54 12.71
N LYS A 147 -11.40 -20.05 12.06
CA LYS A 147 -10.78 -21.33 12.42
C LYS A 147 -10.12 -21.26 13.79
N ALA A 148 -9.47 -20.14 14.12
CA ALA A 148 -8.84 -19.97 15.42
C ALA A 148 -9.85 -19.89 16.56
N ALA A 149 -11.08 -19.47 16.28
CA ALA A 149 -12.15 -19.35 17.26
C ALA A 149 -12.80 -20.72 17.59
N THR A 150 -12.56 -21.73 16.79
CA THR A 150 -13.09 -23.07 17.03
C THR A 150 -12.03 -23.98 17.64
#